data_6543344a46b1997216b9f7a93911afde
#
_entry.id   6543344a46b1997216b9f7a93911afde
#
_cell.length_a   1.000
_cell.length_b   1.000
_cell.length_c   1.000
_cell.angle_alpha   90.00
_cell.angle_beta   90.00
_cell.angle_gamma   90.00
#
_symmetry.space_group_name_H-M   'P 1'
#
loop_
_entity.id
_entity.type
_entity.pdbx_description
1 polymer ?
#
loop_
_entity_poly.entity_id
_entity_poly.type
_entity_poly.pdbx_seq_one_letter_code
_entity_poly.pdbx_strand_id
1 'polypeptide(L)'
;KDFYARFSGQIQKRQGLDRIMIGFNGTSIATTTDIVANPKLQDVNKGWLQKMREENPARVMTSGATVGKITIGATGDFKNIDALVMDLTNEMIDEVHQDNPDLVVLCNRKTVADKYFPLVNKDQDNSEKLAADIIISQKRMGNLPVYAVPFFPEDAILVTTFDNLSIYVQEGARRRTVIDNPKRDQI
;
A
#
# COMPACT_ATOMS: atom_id res chain seq x y z
N LYS A 1 -31.92 19.10 -2.32
CA LYS A 1 -31.69 17.74 -2.90
C LYS A 1 -30.19 17.40 -3.00
N ASP A 2 -29.30 18.37 -3.06
CA ASP A 2 -27.86 18.18 -3.32
C ASP A 2 -27.03 17.85 -2.07
N PHE A 3 -27.48 18.28 -0.88
CA PHE A 3 -26.76 18.06 0.39
C PHE A 3 -26.68 16.57 0.75
N TYR A 4 -27.77 15.85 0.66
CA TYR A 4 -27.83 14.43 1.01
C TYR A 4 -26.94 13.56 0.11
N ALA A 5 -26.93 13.86 -1.19
CA ALA A 5 -26.07 13.17 -2.15
C ALA A 5 -24.59 13.44 -1.89
N ARG A 6 -24.23 14.70 -1.60
CA ARG A 6 -22.85 15.09 -1.26
C ARG A 6 -22.39 14.46 0.04
N PHE A 7 -23.22 14.48 1.08
CA PHE A 7 -22.92 13.88 2.37
C PHE A 7 -22.71 12.35 2.25
N SER A 8 -23.64 11.65 1.59
CA SER A 8 -23.52 10.21 1.33
C SER A 8 -22.25 9.89 0.54
N GLY A 9 -21.93 10.68 -0.48
CA GLY A 9 -20.70 10.51 -1.27
C GLY A 9 -19.41 10.67 -0.45
N GLN A 10 -19.38 11.61 0.49
CA GLN A 10 -18.22 11.79 1.38
C GLN A 10 -18.06 10.63 2.37
N ILE A 11 -19.17 10.12 2.91
CA ILE A 11 -19.14 8.93 3.78
C ILE A 11 -18.59 7.72 3.02
N GLN A 12 -19.05 7.47 1.79
CA GLN A 12 -18.57 6.36 0.97
C GLN A 12 -17.07 6.46 0.66
N LYS A 13 -16.58 7.67 0.32
CA LYS A 13 -15.16 7.92 0.10
C LYS A 13 -14.34 7.64 1.36
N ARG A 14 -14.81 8.14 2.52
CA ARG A 14 -14.13 7.90 3.79
C ARG A 14 -14.08 6.41 4.13
N GLN A 15 -15.18 5.70 3.99
CA GLN A 15 -15.21 4.25 4.20
C GLN A 15 -14.25 3.49 3.28
N GLY A 16 -14.12 3.92 2.02
CA GLY A 16 -13.14 3.36 1.10
C GLY A 16 -11.70 3.57 1.58
N LEU A 17 -11.36 4.78 2.01
CA LEU A 17 -10.05 5.11 2.56
C LEU A 17 -9.75 4.34 3.86
N ASP A 18 -10.72 4.21 4.76
CA ASP A 18 -10.56 3.45 6.00
C ASP A 18 -10.31 1.96 5.72
N ARG A 19 -10.97 1.38 4.72
CA ARG A 19 -10.69 -0.01 4.29
C ARG A 19 -9.28 -0.18 3.75
N ILE A 20 -8.80 0.75 2.94
CA ILE A 20 -7.42 0.75 2.43
C ILE A 20 -6.45 0.88 3.61
N MET A 21 -6.73 1.79 4.54
CA MET A 21 -5.90 2.00 5.73
C MET A 21 -5.80 0.74 6.58
N ILE A 22 -6.93 0.08 6.89
CA ILE A 22 -6.96 -1.19 7.63
C ILE A 22 -6.25 -2.29 6.84
N GLY A 23 -6.48 -2.38 5.53
CA GLY A 23 -5.89 -3.39 4.67
C GLY A 23 -4.36 -3.41 4.71
N PHE A 24 -3.72 -2.25 4.77
CA PHE A 24 -2.25 -2.15 4.80
C PHE A 24 -1.65 -1.98 6.20
N ASN A 25 -2.41 -1.45 7.18
CA ASN A 25 -1.85 -1.18 8.51
C ASN A 25 -2.45 -2.06 9.61
N GLY A 26 -3.55 -2.78 9.36
CA GLY A 26 -4.21 -3.60 10.38
C GLY A 26 -3.31 -4.73 10.88
N THR A 27 -3.13 -4.82 12.19
CA THR A 27 -2.27 -5.82 12.84
C THR A 27 -3.03 -6.77 13.76
N SER A 28 -4.15 -6.32 14.32
CA SER A 28 -4.90 -7.09 15.32
C SER A 28 -6.40 -6.82 15.24
N ILE A 29 -7.16 -7.60 16.01
CA ILE A 29 -8.60 -7.42 16.20
C ILE A 29 -8.82 -7.18 17.68
N ALA A 30 -9.06 -5.92 18.07
CA ALA A 30 -9.36 -5.56 19.44
C ALA A 30 -10.86 -5.70 19.73
N THR A 31 -11.20 -6.05 20.96
CA THR A 31 -12.59 -6.07 21.43
C THR A 31 -13.20 -4.66 21.43
N THR A 32 -12.38 -3.67 21.79
CA THR A 32 -12.71 -2.23 21.71
C THR A 32 -11.58 -1.52 21.02
N THR A 33 -11.88 -0.81 19.93
CA THR A 33 -10.89 -0.09 19.14
C THR A 33 -10.56 1.27 19.76
N ASP A 34 -9.30 1.68 19.68
CA ASP A 34 -8.82 2.97 20.16
C ASP A 34 -8.10 3.74 19.05
N ILE A 35 -8.77 4.72 18.47
CA ILE A 35 -8.25 5.54 17.37
C ILE A 35 -7.12 6.48 17.81
N VAL A 36 -7.03 6.80 19.12
CA VAL A 36 -5.96 7.68 19.63
C VAL A 36 -4.65 6.91 19.70
N ALA A 37 -4.70 5.69 20.23
CA ALA A 37 -3.54 4.80 20.26
C ALA A 37 -3.21 4.22 18.87
N ASN A 38 -4.22 4.00 18.03
CA ASN A 38 -4.10 3.38 16.71
C ASN A 38 -4.64 4.28 15.58
N PRO A 39 -3.97 5.41 15.26
CA PRO A 39 -4.46 6.41 14.31
C PRO A 39 -4.58 5.91 12.87
N LYS A 40 -3.92 4.79 12.53
CA LYS A 40 -4.04 4.10 11.24
C LYS A 40 -4.96 2.88 11.29
N LEU A 41 -5.86 2.81 12.29
CA LEU A 41 -6.84 1.73 12.47
C LEU A 41 -6.20 0.33 12.56
N GLN A 42 -5.03 0.24 13.24
CA GLN A 42 -4.24 -0.98 13.32
C GLN A 42 -4.92 -2.10 14.12
N ASP A 43 -5.83 -1.76 15.00
CA ASP A 43 -6.53 -2.62 15.95
C ASP A 43 -7.95 -3.03 15.50
N VAL A 44 -8.39 -2.59 14.32
CA VAL A 44 -9.76 -2.87 13.82
C VAL A 44 -9.87 -4.25 13.20
N ASN A 45 -8.91 -4.62 12.37
CA ASN A 45 -8.83 -5.94 11.74
C ASN A 45 -7.41 -6.23 11.23
N LYS A 46 -7.08 -7.51 11.06
CA LYS A 46 -5.84 -7.92 10.41
C LYS A 46 -5.89 -7.59 8.92
N GLY A 47 -4.93 -6.81 8.47
CA GLY A 47 -4.78 -6.40 7.07
C GLY A 47 -3.99 -7.40 6.22
N TRP A 48 -3.86 -7.11 4.93
CA TRP A 48 -3.17 -7.97 3.96
C TRP A 48 -1.70 -8.21 4.35
N LEU A 49 -0.95 -7.17 4.72
CA LEU A 49 0.46 -7.31 5.09
C LEU A 49 0.65 -8.15 6.35
N GLN A 50 -0.25 -8.01 7.34
CA GLN A 50 -0.18 -8.81 8.56
C GLN A 50 -0.51 -10.27 8.29
N LYS A 51 -1.51 -10.54 7.46
CA LYS A 51 -1.85 -11.91 7.03
C LYS A 51 -0.69 -12.57 6.29
N MET A 52 -0.01 -11.86 5.41
CA MET A 52 1.19 -12.39 4.73
C MET A 52 2.28 -12.77 5.72
N ARG A 53 2.54 -11.94 6.73
CA ARG A 53 3.53 -12.23 7.78
C ARG A 53 3.18 -13.46 8.62
N GLU A 54 1.88 -13.67 8.90
CA GLU A 54 1.41 -14.78 9.74
C GLU A 54 1.24 -16.09 8.94
N GLU A 55 0.67 -16.01 7.75
CA GLU A 55 0.28 -17.19 6.96
C GLU A 55 1.36 -17.65 5.99
N ASN A 56 2.20 -16.72 5.48
CA ASN A 56 3.23 -17.00 4.49
C ASN A 56 4.55 -16.27 4.80
N PRO A 57 5.18 -16.52 5.95
CA PRO A 57 6.42 -15.82 6.34
C PRO A 57 7.58 -16.06 5.37
N ALA A 58 7.60 -17.19 4.66
CA ALA A 58 8.61 -17.50 3.65
C ALA A 58 8.59 -16.55 2.44
N ARG A 59 7.48 -15.83 2.24
CA ARG A 59 7.34 -14.82 1.17
C ARG A 59 7.46 -13.38 1.69
N VAL A 60 8.03 -13.23 2.88
CA VAL A 60 8.23 -11.92 3.51
C VAL A 60 9.71 -11.73 3.82
N MET A 61 10.37 -10.89 3.07
CA MET A 61 11.75 -10.50 3.34
C MET A 61 11.76 -9.48 4.49
N THR A 62 12.36 -9.85 5.62
CA THR A 62 12.46 -9.00 6.81
C THR A 62 13.88 -8.61 7.17
N SER A 63 14.88 -9.26 6.57
CA SER A 63 16.28 -9.12 6.94
C SER A 63 17.16 -9.16 5.69
N GLY A 64 18.18 -8.31 5.67
CA GLY A 64 19.32 -8.42 4.79
C GLY A 64 20.51 -9.06 5.54
N ALA A 65 21.70 -8.52 5.40
CA ALA A 65 22.88 -8.93 6.18
C ALA A 65 22.68 -8.73 7.69
N THR A 66 21.85 -7.77 8.07
CA THR A 66 21.46 -7.52 9.47
C THR A 66 20.05 -8.01 9.70
N VAL A 67 19.86 -8.80 10.77
CA VAL A 67 18.55 -9.33 11.16
C VAL A 67 17.57 -8.19 11.46
N GLY A 68 16.38 -8.26 10.88
CA GLY A 68 15.32 -7.28 11.07
C GLY A 68 15.52 -5.95 10.31
N LYS A 69 16.52 -5.87 9.44
CA LYS A 69 16.81 -4.65 8.67
C LYS A 69 17.26 -4.98 7.25
N ILE A 70 16.70 -4.26 6.29
CA ILE A 70 17.13 -4.25 4.89
C ILE A 70 17.66 -2.85 4.59
N THR A 71 18.89 -2.76 4.10
CA THR A 71 19.54 -1.48 3.80
C THR A 71 19.69 -1.29 2.29
N ILE A 72 19.27 -0.10 1.82
CA ILE A 72 19.38 0.28 0.40
C ILE A 72 20.38 1.43 0.29
N GLY A 73 21.40 1.27 -0.56
CA GLY A 73 22.42 2.27 -0.80
C GLY A 73 23.72 1.65 -1.32
N ALA A 74 24.72 2.47 -1.60
CA ALA A 74 25.98 2.03 -2.21
C ALA A 74 26.70 0.93 -1.40
N THR A 75 26.57 0.94 -0.07
CA THR A 75 27.15 -0.04 0.87
C THR A 75 26.09 -0.89 1.57
N GLY A 76 24.82 -0.79 1.14
CA GLY A 76 23.71 -1.55 1.70
C GLY A 76 23.58 -2.96 1.11
N ASP A 77 22.59 -3.69 1.59
CA ASP A 77 22.23 -5.03 1.09
C ASP A 77 21.84 -4.97 -0.38
N PHE A 78 21.16 -3.90 -0.77
CA PHE A 78 20.80 -3.62 -2.16
C PHE A 78 21.31 -2.23 -2.56
N LYS A 79 21.89 -2.10 -3.75
CA LYS A 79 22.42 -0.83 -4.26
C LYS A 79 21.34 0.21 -4.53
N ASN A 80 20.18 -0.25 -4.93
CA ASN A 80 19.00 0.56 -5.22
C ASN A 80 17.71 -0.24 -5.00
N ILE A 81 16.58 0.45 -5.03
CA ILE A 81 15.27 -0.15 -4.81
C ILE A 81 14.86 -1.10 -5.96
N ASP A 82 15.38 -0.88 -7.16
CA ASP A 82 15.09 -1.77 -8.30
C ASP A 82 15.72 -3.14 -8.11
N ALA A 83 16.95 -3.19 -7.57
CA ALA A 83 17.60 -4.44 -7.24
C ALA A 83 16.84 -5.21 -6.17
N LEU A 84 16.34 -4.52 -5.13
CA LEU A 84 15.48 -5.15 -4.11
C LEU A 84 14.20 -5.73 -4.73
N VAL A 85 13.50 -4.99 -5.58
CA VAL A 85 12.26 -5.47 -6.20
C VAL A 85 12.51 -6.63 -7.14
N MET A 86 13.60 -6.61 -7.91
CA MET A 86 13.99 -7.74 -8.76
C MET A 86 14.30 -9.00 -7.95
N ASP A 87 15.02 -8.86 -6.85
CA ASP A 87 15.34 -9.96 -5.95
C ASP A 87 14.07 -10.53 -5.31
N LEU A 88 13.18 -9.66 -4.80
CA LEU A 88 11.87 -10.10 -4.29
C LEU A 88 11.06 -10.87 -5.33
N THR A 89 11.09 -10.45 -6.58
CA THR A 89 10.34 -11.13 -7.66
C THR A 89 10.93 -12.50 -7.95
N ASN A 90 12.25 -12.61 -7.99
CA ASN A 90 12.93 -13.85 -8.34
C ASN A 90 12.93 -14.87 -7.20
N GLU A 91 13.12 -14.43 -5.95
CA GLU A 91 13.32 -15.31 -4.80
C GLU A 91 12.03 -15.60 -4.02
N MET A 92 11.08 -14.63 -3.99
CA MET A 92 9.89 -14.73 -3.14
C MET A 92 8.61 -15.10 -3.90
N ILE A 93 8.59 -14.96 -5.23
CA ILE A 93 7.44 -15.31 -6.08
C ILE A 93 7.73 -16.65 -6.76
N ASP A 94 6.71 -17.53 -6.81
CA ASP A 94 6.85 -18.80 -7.55
C ASP A 94 7.14 -18.55 -9.03
N GLU A 95 7.99 -19.38 -9.61
CA GLU A 95 8.43 -19.31 -11.01
C GLU A 95 7.25 -19.17 -12.00
N VAL A 96 6.13 -19.87 -11.74
CA VAL A 96 4.90 -19.78 -12.54
C VAL A 96 4.29 -18.38 -12.59
N HIS A 97 4.55 -17.55 -11.57
CA HIS A 97 3.95 -16.21 -11.43
C HIS A 97 4.93 -15.07 -11.65
N GLN A 98 6.24 -15.34 -11.80
CA GLN A 98 7.26 -14.29 -11.96
C GLN A 98 7.07 -13.48 -13.24
N ASP A 99 6.62 -14.12 -14.33
CA ASP A 99 6.38 -13.48 -15.63
C ASP A 99 4.93 -12.98 -15.80
N ASN A 100 4.14 -12.94 -14.72
CA ASN A 100 2.76 -12.47 -14.80
C ASN A 100 2.73 -10.96 -15.13
N PRO A 101 2.11 -10.53 -16.26
CA PRO A 101 2.04 -9.14 -16.67
C PRO A 101 1.22 -8.25 -15.72
N ASP A 102 0.38 -8.85 -14.86
CA ASP A 102 -0.45 -8.15 -13.90
C ASP A 102 0.26 -7.89 -12.56
N LEU A 103 1.54 -8.31 -12.44
CA LEU A 103 2.34 -7.98 -11.28
C LEU A 103 2.58 -6.47 -11.18
N VAL A 104 2.36 -5.95 -9.98
CA VAL A 104 2.55 -4.54 -9.66
C VAL A 104 3.31 -4.37 -8.35
N VAL A 105 4.01 -3.26 -8.23
CA VAL A 105 4.66 -2.84 -6.99
C VAL A 105 3.79 -1.81 -6.28
N LEU A 106 3.40 -2.10 -5.05
CA LEU A 106 2.68 -1.18 -4.19
C LEU A 106 3.61 -0.66 -3.10
N CYS A 107 3.67 0.64 -2.94
CA CYS A 107 4.51 1.29 -1.92
C CYS A 107 3.96 2.65 -1.51
N ASN A 108 4.63 3.29 -0.56
CA ASN A 108 4.32 4.65 -0.16
C ASN A 108 4.79 5.67 -1.22
N ARG A 109 4.11 6.80 -1.30
CA ARG A 109 4.48 7.91 -2.20
C ARG A 109 5.92 8.41 -1.97
N LYS A 110 6.38 8.42 -0.71
CA LYS A 110 7.75 8.82 -0.36
C LYS A 110 8.78 7.92 -1.01
N THR A 111 8.57 6.61 -0.96
CA THR A 111 9.45 5.61 -1.59
C THR A 111 9.59 5.83 -3.11
N VAL A 112 8.48 6.17 -3.78
CA VAL A 112 8.50 6.55 -5.19
C VAL A 112 9.27 7.85 -5.42
N ALA A 113 9.03 8.86 -4.59
CA ALA A 113 9.71 10.13 -4.68
C ALA A 113 11.23 9.98 -4.45
N ASP A 114 11.64 9.25 -3.44
CA ASP A 114 13.05 9.02 -3.10
C ASP A 114 13.81 8.30 -4.24
N LYS A 115 13.15 7.40 -4.95
CA LYS A 115 13.73 6.76 -6.13
C LYS A 115 14.05 7.76 -7.25
N TYR A 116 13.14 8.66 -7.57
CA TYR A 116 13.27 9.56 -8.72
C TYR A 116 13.93 10.90 -8.37
N PHE A 117 13.99 11.26 -7.08
CA PHE A 117 14.56 12.52 -6.63
C PHE A 117 16.01 12.78 -7.15
N PRO A 118 16.92 11.79 -7.14
CA PRO A 118 18.26 12.00 -7.68
C PRO A 118 18.29 12.37 -9.18
N LEU A 119 17.33 11.89 -9.96
CA LEU A 119 17.19 12.20 -11.38
C LEU A 119 16.71 13.64 -11.60
N VAL A 120 15.78 14.10 -10.75
CA VAL A 120 15.23 15.46 -10.83
C VAL A 120 16.19 16.52 -10.30
N ASN A 121 16.98 16.17 -9.26
CA ASN A 121 17.86 17.11 -8.58
C ASN A 121 19.24 17.27 -9.23
N LYS A 122 19.51 16.54 -10.31
CA LYS A 122 20.79 16.64 -11.03
C LYS A 122 20.70 17.71 -12.12
N ASP A 123 21.71 18.60 -12.18
CA ASP A 123 21.88 19.49 -13.33
C ASP A 123 22.32 18.67 -14.55
N GLN A 124 21.50 18.65 -15.59
CA GLN A 124 21.66 17.78 -16.76
C GLN A 124 21.49 18.58 -18.03
N ASP A 125 22.13 18.10 -19.11
CA ASP A 125 21.89 18.59 -20.45
C ASP A 125 20.46 18.28 -20.94
N ASN A 126 19.99 19.02 -21.94
CA ASN A 126 18.62 18.88 -22.43
C ASN A 126 18.25 17.45 -22.87
N SER A 127 19.17 16.71 -23.43
CA SER A 127 18.99 15.31 -23.84
C SER A 127 18.85 14.37 -22.63
N GLU A 128 19.63 14.59 -21.57
CA GLU A 128 19.56 13.83 -20.32
C GLU A 128 18.27 14.15 -19.56
N LYS A 129 17.83 15.42 -19.56
CA LYS A 129 16.54 15.82 -18.98
C LYS A 129 15.37 15.10 -19.65
N LEU A 130 15.36 15.03 -20.98
CA LEU A 130 14.31 14.32 -21.72
C LEU A 130 14.30 12.82 -21.38
N ALA A 131 15.47 12.19 -21.28
CA ALA A 131 15.57 10.79 -20.87
C ALA A 131 15.07 10.57 -19.43
N ALA A 132 15.43 11.46 -18.50
CA ALA A 132 14.95 11.42 -17.12
C ALA A 132 13.43 11.58 -17.04
N ASP A 133 12.82 12.51 -17.78
CA ASP A 133 11.39 12.71 -17.84
C ASP A 133 10.63 11.47 -18.35
N ILE A 134 11.19 10.78 -19.35
CA ILE A 134 10.62 9.53 -19.86
C ILE A 134 10.67 8.44 -18.78
N ILE A 135 11.77 8.29 -18.06
CA ILE A 135 11.93 7.31 -16.98
C ILE A 135 10.94 7.60 -15.85
N ILE A 136 10.82 8.86 -15.43
CA ILE A 136 9.91 9.30 -14.38
C ILE A 136 8.45 9.07 -14.77
N SER A 137 8.09 9.30 -16.04
CA SER A 137 6.74 9.13 -16.54
C SER A 137 6.27 7.67 -16.51
N GLN A 138 7.17 6.71 -16.67
CA GLN A 138 6.86 5.28 -16.68
C GLN A 138 6.57 4.69 -15.30
N LYS A 139 7.05 5.31 -14.22
CA LYS A 139 6.85 4.86 -12.82
C LYS A 139 7.05 3.35 -12.64
N ARG A 140 8.26 2.87 -12.87
CA ARG A 140 8.61 1.45 -12.72
C ARG A 140 9.61 1.23 -11.59
N MET A 141 9.52 0.07 -10.93
CA MET A 141 10.53 -0.47 -10.00
C MET A 141 10.78 -1.93 -10.31
N GLY A 142 12.06 -2.33 -10.44
CA GLY A 142 12.40 -3.71 -10.78
C GLY A 142 11.71 -4.19 -12.05
N ASN A 143 11.55 -3.32 -13.04
CA ASN A 143 10.81 -3.56 -14.29
C ASN A 143 9.27 -3.71 -14.16
N LEU A 144 8.71 -3.64 -12.95
CA LEU A 144 7.27 -3.72 -12.69
C LEU A 144 6.64 -2.32 -12.58
N PRO A 145 5.35 -2.16 -12.97
CA PRO A 145 4.61 -0.92 -12.74
C PRO A 145 4.48 -0.62 -11.25
N VAL A 146 4.61 0.66 -10.88
CA VAL A 146 4.53 1.11 -9.47
C VAL A 146 3.29 1.93 -9.22
N TYR A 147 2.61 1.61 -8.13
CA TYR A 147 1.47 2.37 -7.64
C TYR A 147 1.73 2.88 -6.22
N ALA A 148 1.67 4.20 -6.06
CA ALA A 148 1.72 4.83 -4.75
C ALA A 148 0.34 4.75 -4.10
N VAL A 149 0.25 4.03 -2.99
CA VAL A 149 -1.01 3.79 -2.28
C VAL A 149 -1.09 4.71 -1.06
N PRO A 150 -2.24 5.38 -0.83
CA PRO A 150 -2.42 6.17 0.38
C PRO A 150 -2.35 5.28 1.63
N PHE A 151 -1.76 5.81 2.70
CA PHE A 151 -1.59 5.14 4.00
C PHE A 151 -0.72 3.87 3.98
N PHE A 152 -0.05 3.56 2.88
CA PHE A 152 0.89 2.44 2.83
C PHE A 152 2.07 2.70 3.78
N PRO A 153 2.56 1.69 4.54
CA PRO A 153 3.72 1.83 5.43
C PRO A 153 4.95 2.35 4.67
N GLU A 154 5.73 3.24 5.29
CA GLU A 154 6.89 3.88 4.63
C GLU A 154 8.07 2.91 4.45
N ASP A 155 8.14 1.91 5.31
CA ASP A 155 9.21 0.90 5.40
C ASP A 155 8.83 -0.44 4.75
N ALA A 156 7.80 -0.44 3.91
CA ALA A 156 7.33 -1.64 3.25
C ALA A 156 7.20 -1.47 1.73
N ILE A 157 7.36 -2.58 1.02
CA ILE A 157 7.08 -2.73 -0.42
C ILE A 157 6.30 -4.03 -0.59
N LEU A 158 5.28 -4.02 -1.42
CA LEU A 158 4.50 -5.22 -1.75
C LEU A 158 4.52 -5.44 -3.26
N VAL A 159 4.95 -6.61 -3.68
CA VAL A 159 4.85 -7.09 -5.06
C VAL A 159 3.72 -8.09 -5.13
N THR A 160 2.68 -7.79 -5.88
CA THR A 160 1.46 -8.62 -5.95
C THR A 160 0.64 -8.26 -7.19
N THR A 161 -0.46 -9.00 -7.42
CA THR A 161 -1.52 -8.59 -8.34
C THR A 161 -2.66 -7.94 -7.57
N PHE A 162 -3.44 -7.06 -8.20
CA PHE A 162 -4.59 -6.43 -7.52
C PHE A 162 -5.65 -7.43 -7.08
N ASP A 163 -5.81 -8.54 -7.80
CA ASP A 163 -6.79 -9.58 -7.48
C ASP A 163 -6.51 -10.28 -6.15
N ASN A 164 -5.24 -10.30 -5.71
CA ASN A 164 -4.86 -10.83 -4.41
C ASN A 164 -5.29 -9.95 -3.23
N LEU A 165 -5.65 -8.68 -3.49
CA LEU A 165 -6.05 -7.72 -2.47
C LEU A 165 -7.57 -7.67 -2.34
N SER A 166 -8.17 -8.79 -1.98
CA SER A 166 -9.62 -8.93 -1.86
C SER A 166 -10.12 -8.56 -0.48
N ILE A 167 -11.33 -8.00 -0.42
CA ILE A 167 -12.07 -7.71 0.81
C ILE A 167 -13.33 -8.57 0.82
N TYR A 168 -13.41 -9.47 1.78
CA TYR A 168 -14.58 -10.33 1.97
C TYR A 168 -15.55 -9.70 2.97
N VAL A 169 -16.83 -9.77 2.66
CA VAL A 169 -17.92 -9.25 3.50
C VAL A 169 -18.94 -10.35 3.66
N GLN A 170 -19.32 -10.62 4.92
CA GLN A 170 -20.41 -11.55 5.20
C GLN A 170 -21.73 -10.93 4.75
N GLU A 171 -22.49 -11.65 3.94
CA GLU A 171 -23.82 -11.25 3.52
C GLU A 171 -24.76 -11.15 4.74
N GLY A 172 -25.59 -10.10 4.79
CA GLY A 172 -26.50 -9.87 5.93
C GLY A 172 -25.87 -9.28 7.19
N ALA A 173 -24.54 -9.16 7.29
CA ALA A 173 -23.88 -8.57 8.46
C ALA A 173 -24.06 -7.04 8.56
N ARG A 174 -24.45 -6.38 7.49
CA ARG A 174 -24.65 -4.93 7.45
C ARG A 174 -26.11 -4.59 7.75
N ARG A 175 -26.37 -4.16 8.96
CA ARG A 175 -27.66 -3.60 9.33
C ARG A 175 -27.54 -2.07 9.39
N ARG A 176 -28.37 -1.37 8.64
CA ARG A 176 -28.48 0.09 8.69
C ARG A 176 -29.93 0.43 8.96
N THR A 177 -30.18 1.25 9.97
CA THR A 177 -31.49 1.75 10.28
C THR A 177 -31.39 3.26 10.39
N VAL A 178 -32.20 3.98 9.66
CA VAL A 178 -32.39 5.43 9.81
C VAL A 178 -33.74 5.60 10.50
N ILE A 179 -33.73 6.19 11.68
CA ILE A 179 -34.94 6.45 12.47
C ILE A 179 -35.15 7.96 12.47
N ASP A 180 -36.24 8.38 11.87
CA ASP A 180 -36.69 9.77 11.98
C ASP A 180 -37.21 10.02 13.41
N ASN A 181 -36.67 11.04 14.06
CA ASN A 181 -37.08 11.43 15.42
C ASN A 181 -37.69 12.85 15.43
N PRO A 182 -38.94 12.99 15.03
CA PRO A 182 -39.61 14.28 14.90
C PRO A 182 -39.72 15.07 16.21
N LYS A 183 -39.60 14.38 17.36
CA LYS A 183 -39.65 15.05 18.69
C LYS A 183 -38.35 15.82 19.00
N ARG A 184 -37.25 15.47 18.37
CA ARG A 184 -35.92 16.08 18.61
C ARG A 184 -35.37 16.80 17.39
N ASP A 185 -36.12 16.85 16.28
CA ASP A 185 -35.67 17.39 15.01
C ASP A 185 -34.29 16.81 14.59
N GLN A 186 -34.14 15.49 14.83
CA GLN A 186 -32.92 14.72 14.56
C GLN A 186 -33.25 13.50 13.70
N ILE A 187 -32.37 13.20 12.78
CA ILE A 187 -32.42 12.00 11.95
C ILE A 187 -31.43 10.98 12.47
#